data_9fba1fbdae13b49d857b0d0656454eda
#
_entry.id   9fba1fbdae13b49d857b0d0656454eda
#
_cell.length_a   1.000
_cell.length_b   1.000
_cell.length_c   1.000
_cell.angle_alpha   90.00
_cell.angle_beta   90.00
_cell.angle_gamma   90.00
#
_symmetry.space_group_name_H-M   'P 1'
#
loop_
_entity.id
_entity.type
_entity.pdbx_description
1 polymer ?
#
loop_
_entity_poly.entity_id
_entity_poly.type
_entity_poly.pdbx_seq_one_letter_code
_entity_poly.pdbx_strand_id
1 'polypeptide(L)'
;AAYYLAKELLSRGIRVKIIENDFNRCEELSILLPEAIIINGDATDQTLLREEGIETTQSFVPLTGIDEENIIYAKQVSNAKVITKINRITFTNVINSLDLGSVIYPKYITSEAIIAYVRAKKASMHSNIETLYHMYDSRVEAIEFFVSEKSAVTDVPLKDLTLKDNLLLCFINRNGRIIIPSGNDSIQKNDTVMIITKHTGFNQIQDILK
;
A
#
# COMPACT_ATOMS: atom_id res chain seq x y z
N ALA A 1 -9.69 12.34 -1.22
CA ALA A 1 -8.73 11.41 -0.58
C ALA A 1 -8.64 11.72 0.92
N ALA A 2 -8.35 12.98 1.31
CA ALA A 2 -8.12 13.38 2.71
C ALA A 2 -9.26 12.95 3.66
N TYR A 3 -10.52 13.17 3.28
CA TYR A 3 -11.69 12.75 4.07
C TYR A 3 -11.66 11.26 4.44
N TYR A 4 -11.47 10.39 3.45
CA TYR A 4 -11.49 8.94 3.69
C TYR A 4 -10.31 8.47 4.53
N LEU A 5 -9.12 9.04 4.29
CA LEU A 5 -7.94 8.76 5.11
C LEU A 5 -8.15 9.20 6.55
N ALA A 6 -8.62 10.43 6.76
CA ALA A 6 -8.87 10.97 8.09
C ALA A 6 -9.91 10.14 8.86
N LYS A 7 -11.02 9.76 8.20
CA LYS A 7 -12.05 8.92 8.79
C LYS A 7 -11.48 7.58 9.28
N GLU A 8 -10.65 6.94 8.47
CA GLU A 8 -10.03 5.66 8.83
C GLU A 8 -9.02 5.81 9.98
N LEU A 9 -8.20 6.86 9.97
CA LEU A 9 -7.25 7.14 11.05
C LEU A 9 -7.95 7.44 12.38
N LEU A 10 -9.00 8.26 12.36
CA LEU A 10 -9.81 8.57 13.54
C LEU A 10 -10.47 7.32 14.13
N SER A 11 -11.00 6.44 13.30
CA SER A 11 -11.59 5.17 13.76
C SER A 11 -10.60 4.26 14.49
N ARG A 12 -9.30 4.46 14.26
CA ARG A 12 -8.20 3.77 14.94
C ARG A 12 -7.63 4.54 16.13
N GLY A 13 -8.28 5.61 16.54
CA GLY A 13 -7.84 6.43 17.68
C GLY A 13 -6.63 7.33 17.37
N ILE A 14 -6.30 7.54 16.11
CA ILE A 14 -5.20 8.42 15.70
C ILE A 14 -5.74 9.84 15.58
N ARG A 15 -5.09 10.80 16.26
CA ARG A 15 -5.44 12.21 16.14
C ARG A 15 -5.07 12.74 14.76
N VAL A 16 -6.00 13.44 14.12
CA VAL A 16 -5.84 13.96 12.77
C VAL A 16 -6.06 15.48 12.75
N LYS A 17 -5.16 16.16 12.05
CA LYS A 17 -5.24 17.58 11.73
C LYS A 17 -5.26 17.71 10.21
N ILE A 18 -6.19 18.50 9.65
CA ILE A 18 -6.33 18.77 8.22
C ILE A 18 -6.16 20.25 7.97
N ILE A 19 -5.26 20.61 7.07
CA ILE A 19 -5.12 21.97 6.56
C ILE A 19 -5.74 21.99 5.16
N GLU A 20 -6.73 22.86 4.96
CA GLU A 20 -7.49 23.00 3.73
C GLU A 20 -7.70 24.48 3.41
N ASN A 21 -7.46 24.88 2.17
CA ASN A 21 -7.53 26.29 1.77
C ASN A 21 -8.95 26.73 1.38
N ASP A 22 -9.84 25.82 1.02
CA ASP A 22 -11.22 26.11 0.71
C ASP A 22 -12.05 26.18 2.00
N PHE A 23 -12.55 27.36 2.32
CA PHE A 23 -13.35 27.62 3.51
C PHE A 23 -14.62 26.75 3.57
N ASN A 24 -15.37 26.66 2.46
CA ASN A 24 -16.58 25.84 2.42
C ASN A 24 -16.27 24.36 2.66
N ARG A 25 -15.13 23.91 2.15
CA ARG A 25 -14.67 22.55 2.39
C ARG A 25 -14.26 22.32 3.84
N CYS A 26 -13.69 23.31 4.50
CA CYS A 26 -13.39 23.26 5.93
C CYS A 26 -14.67 23.12 6.76
N GLU A 27 -15.72 23.90 6.45
CA GLU A 27 -17.02 23.78 7.14
C GLU A 27 -17.61 22.38 6.95
N GLU A 28 -17.63 21.88 5.72
CA GLU A 28 -18.11 20.53 5.43
C GLU A 28 -17.33 19.46 6.21
N LEU A 29 -15.99 19.54 6.20
CA LEU A 29 -15.12 18.60 6.90
C LEU A 29 -15.32 18.64 8.41
N SER A 30 -15.55 19.82 8.99
CA SER A 30 -15.80 19.95 10.43
C SER A 30 -17.08 19.24 10.88
N ILE A 31 -18.09 19.20 10.01
CA ILE A 31 -19.34 18.46 10.26
C ILE A 31 -19.12 16.95 10.09
N LEU A 32 -18.42 16.56 9.02
CA LEU A 32 -18.22 15.15 8.67
C LEU A 32 -17.19 14.43 9.54
N LEU A 33 -16.24 15.15 10.14
CA LEU A 33 -15.14 14.65 10.94
C LEU A 33 -15.03 15.44 12.25
N PRO A 34 -16.01 15.34 13.17
CA PRO A 34 -16.05 16.16 14.38
C PRO A 34 -14.89 15.93 15.34
N GLU A 35 -14.18 14.82 15.21
CA GLU A 35 -13.00 14.51 16.03
C GLU A 35 -11.68 14.99 15.40
N ALA A 36 -11.69 15.48 14.15
CA ALA A 36 -10.52 16.05 13.50
C ALA A 36 -10.39 17.53 13.81
N ILE A 37 -9.15 18.02 13.85
CA ILE A 37 -8.88 19.46 13.87
C ILE A 37 -8.80 19.95 12.44
N ILE A 38 -9.74 20.81 12.04
CA ILE A 38 -9.77 21.40 10.70
C ILE A 38 -9.25 22.82 10.76
N ILE A 39 -8.26 23.13 9.93
CA ILE A 39 -7.60 24.41 9.84
C ILE A 39 -7.84 24.97 8.44
N ASN A 40 -8.46 26.14 8.36
CA ASN A 40 -8.56 26.87 7.11
C ASN A 40 -7.27 27.66 6.88
N GLY A 41 -6.52 27.30 5.86
CA GLY A 41 -5.26 27.95 5.54
C GLY A 41 -4.57 27.35 4.34
N ASP A 42 -3.56 28.05 3.87
CA ASP A 42 -2.71 27.58 2.77
C ASP A 42 -1.52 26.80 3.35
N ALA A 43 -1.41 25.54 2.99
CA ALA A 43 -0.29 24.68 3.40
C ALA A 43 1.06 25.09 2.79
N THR A 44 1.11 26.08 1.87
CA THR A 44 2.35 26.71 1.41
C THR A 44 2.92 27.69 2.43
N ASP A 45 2.08 28.19 3.36
CA ASP A 45 2.52 29.10 4.42
C ASP A 45 3.30 28.34 5.51
N GLN A 46 4.60 28.52 5.50
CA GLN A 46 5.52 27.92 6.46
C GLN A 46 5.25 28.38 7.90
N THR A 47 4.75 29.60 8.09
CA THR A 47 4.41 30.12 9.40
C THR A 47 3.25 29.34 9.98
N LEU A 48 2.18 29.18 9.20
CA LEU A 48 1.03 28.36 9.55
C LEU A 48 1.46 26.91 9.89
N LEU A 49 2.28 26.29 9.05
CA LEU A 49 2.75 24.93 9.30
C LEU A 49 3.51 24.78 10.62
N ARG A 50 4.36 25.76 10.97
CA ARG A 50 5.09 25.77 12.25
C ARG A 50 4.17 25.99 13.43
N GLU A 51 3.27 26.95 13.34
CA GLU A 51 2.26 27.23 14.38
C GLU A 51 1.40 25.99 14.65
N GLU A 52 1.07 25.24 13.60
CA GLU A 52 0.29 24.03 13.69
C GLU A 52 1.13 22.78 14.06
N GLY A 53 2.42 22.95 14.31
CA GLY A 53 3.29 21.94 14.90
C GLY A 53 3.83 20.91 13.91
N ILE A 54 4.13 21.30 12.66
CA ILE A 54 4.70 20.39 11.66
C ILE A 54 6.02 19.76 12.14
N GLU A 55 6.81 20.48 12.96
CA GLU A 55 8.10 20.01 13.47
C GLU A 55 7.95 18.88 14.49
N THR A 56 6.80 18.76 15.13
CA THR A 56 6.52 17.78 16.18
C THR A 56 5.51 16.70 15.74
N THR A 57 5.03 16.78 14.50
CA THR A 57 4.10 15.78 13.99
C THR A 57 4.77 14.43 13.77
N GLN A 58 4.06 13.35 14.04
CA GLN A 58 4.57 11.99 13.83
C GLN A 58 4.50 11.55 12.36
N SER A 59 3.49 12.05 11.65
CA SER A 59 3.29 11.71 10.23
C SER A 59 2.70 12.89 9.48
N PHE A 60 3.11 13.05 8.22
CA PHE A 60 2.64 14.08 7.33
C PHE A 60 2.26 13.49 5.97
N VAL A 61 1.10 13.87 5.44
CA VAL A 61 0.57 13.31 4.19
C VAL A 61 0.06 14.43 3.29
N PRO A 62 0.88 14.97 2.36
CA PRO A 62 0.43 15.93 1.38
C PRO A 62 -0.47 15.26 0.33
N LEU A 63 -1.70 15.77 0.21
CA LEU A 63 -2.76 15.21 -0.66
C LEU A 63 -3.35 16.24 -1.61
N THR A 64 -2.62 17.32 -1.92
CA THR A 64 -3.12 18.34 -2.87
C THR A 64 -3.30 17.77 -4.27
N GLY A 65 -3.96 18.54 -5.16
CA GLY A 65 -4.10 18.20 -6.58
C GLY A 65 -2.81 18.35 -7.38
N ILE A 66 -1.80 19.04 -6.82
CA ILE A 66 -0.58 19.48 -7.50
C ILE A 66 0.60 18.69 -6.94
N ASP A 67 1.25 17.88 -7.80
CA ASP A 67 2.34 17.00 -7.38
C ASP A 67 3.57 17.77 -6.91
N GLU A 68 3.87 18.90 -7.53
CA GLU A 68 4.97 19.79 -7.17
C GLU A 68 4.80 20.35 -5.75
N GLU A 69 3.58 20.72 -5.37
CA GLU A 69 3.27 21.14 -4.00
C GLU A 69 3.47 19.98 -3.02
N ASN A 70 2.95 18.79 -3.33
CA ASN A 70 3.12 17.63 -2.49
C ASN A 70 4.60 17.29 -2.23
N ILE A 71 5.46 17.47 -3.26
CA ILE A 71 6.90 17.29 -3.15
C ILE A 71 7.52 18.34 -2.23
N ILE A 72 7.15 19.62 -2.42
CA ILE A 72 7.67 20.72 -1.61
C ILE A 72 7.31 20.53 -0.14
N TYR A 73 6.06 20.20 0.16
CA TYR A 73 5.60 19.97 1.53
C TYR A 73 6.30 18.79 2.18
N ALA A 74 6.48 17.69 1.43
CA ALA A 74 7.20 16.53 1.93
C ALA A 74 8.64 16.88 2.36
N LYS A 75 9.29 17.79 1.62
CA LYS A 75 10.66 18.26 1.92
C LYS A 75 10.77 19.20 3.12
N GLN A 76 9.67 19.81 3.55
CA GLN A 76 9.66 20.71 4.70
C GLN A 76 9.64 19.96 6.04
N VAL A 77 9.31 18.68 6.01
CA VAL A 77 9.17 17.85 7.22
C VAL A 77 10.45 17.04 7.44
N SER A 78 11.21 17.34 8.49
CA SER A 78 12.51 16.73 8.71
C SER A 78 12.48 15.43 9.52
N ASN A 79 11.53 15.25 10.43
CA ASN A 79 11.52 14.13 11.40
C ASN A 79 10.24 13.27 11.37
N ALA A 80 9.23 13.63 10.60
CA ALA A 80 7.99 12.87 10.52
C ALA A 80 8.05 11.78 9.45
N LYS A 81 7.24 10.75 9.63
CA LYS A 81 6.96 9.80 8.54
C LYS A 81 6.16 10.52 7.46
N VAL A 82 6.74 10.63 6.27
CA VAL A 82 6.10 11.30 5.13
C VAL A 82 5.53 10.26 4.16
N ILE A 83 4.30 10.51 3.71
CA ILE A 83 3.66 9.73 2.64
C ILE A 83 3.21 10.70 1.56
N THR A 84 3.91 10.73 0.45
CA THR A 84 3.70 11.70 -0.64
C THR A 84 2.83 11.11 -1.75
N LYS A 85 1.72 11.77 -2.05
CA LYS A 85 0.86 11.40 -3.19
C LYS A 85 1.38 12.05 -4.47
N ILE A 86 1.58 11.25 -5.53
CA ILE A 86 1.99 11.69 -6.86
C ILE A 86 0.98 11.17 -7.89
N ASN A 87 0.44 12.09 -8.72
CA ASN A 87 -0.54 11.75 -9.76
C ASN A 87 0.10 11.52 -11.12
N ARG A 88 1.24 12.21 -11.41
CA ARG A 88 1.96 12.14 -12.69
C ARG A 88 3.09 11.11 -12.63
N ILE A 89 3.00 10.13 -13.49
CA ILE A 89 3.92 8.99 -13.53
C ILE A 89 5.17 9.29 -14.38
N THR A 90 5.14 10.36 -15.17
CA THR A 90 6.18 10.67 -16.19
C THR A 90 7.55 10.99 -15.60
N PHE A 91 7.65 11.35 -14.33
CA PHE A 91 8.90 11.77 -13.68
C PHE A 91 9.40 10.80 -12.61
N THR A 92 9.02 9.53 -12.69
CA THR A 92 9.34 8.51 -11.67
C THR A 92 10.83 8.46 -11.34
N ASN A 93 11.71 8.56 -12.34
CA ASN A 93 13.15 8.54 -12.11
C ASN A 93 13.64 9.75 -11.30
N VAL A 94 13.07 10.94 -11.55
CA VAL A 94 13.40 12.15 -10.79
C VAL A 94 12.84 12.05 -9.37
N ILE A 95 11.60 11.60 -9.24
CA ILE A 95 10.92 11.43 -7.96
C ILE A 95 11.65 10.43 -7.06
N ASN A 96 12.12 9.32 -7.62
CA ASN A 96 12.88 8.30 -6.89
C ASN A 96 14.25 8.80 -6.40
N SER A 97 14.81 9.86 -7.00
CA SER A 97 16.04 10.50 -6.53
C SER A 97 15.80 11.50 -5.38
N LEU A 98 14.54 11.88 -5.14
CA LEU A 98 14.14 12.76 -4.06
C LEU A 98 13.77 11.93 -2.83
N ASP A 99 14.26 12.32 -1.67
CA ASP A 99 13.83 11.72 -0.40
C ASP A 99 12.46 12.29 -0.02
N LEU A 100 11.40 11.63 -0.44
CA LEU A 100 9.99 12.01 -0.24
C LEU A 100 9.26 11.09 0.73
N GLY A 101 9.99 10.26 1.46
CA GLY A 101 9.40 9.21 2.29
C GLY A 101 8.74 8.11 1.42
N SER A 102 7.57 7.65 1.84
CA SER A 102 6.81 6.68 1.04
C SER A 102 6.01 7.39 -0.04
N VAL A 103 6.26 7.09 -1.31
CA VAL A 103 5.51 7.68 -2.42
C VAL A 103 4.37 6.75 -2.84
N ILE A 104 3.18 7.30 -2.97
CA ILE A 104 1.99 6.58 -3.46
C ILE A 104 1.53 7.16 -4.80
N TYR A 105 1.17 6.26 -5.72
CA TYR A 105 0.63 6.57 -7.03
C TYR A 105 -0.81 6.02 -7.13
N PRO A 106 -1.86 6.83 -6.86
CA PRO A 106 -3.24 6.35 -6.82
C PRO A 106 -3.68 5.61 -8.09
N LYS A 107 -3.19 6.05 -9.26
CA LYS A 107 -3.50 5.39 -10.54
C LYS A 107 -2.97 3.96 -10.60
N TYR A 108 -1.77 3.70 -10.07
CA TYR A 108 -1.21 2.34 -10.02
C TYR A 108 -1.99 1.47 -9.04
N ILE A 109 -2.23 1.95 -7.82
CA ILE A 109 -2.99 1.22 -6.80
C ILE A 109 -4.37 0.82 -7.35
N THR A 110 -5.06 1.75 -8.02
CA THR A 110 -6.37 1.47 -8.61
C THR A 110 -6.28 0.45 -9.73
N SER A 111 -5.30 0.57 -10.64
CA SER A 111 -5.14 -0.39 -11.74
C SER A 111 -4.77 -1.78 -11.24
N GLU A 112 -3.93 -1.89 -10.24
CA GLU A 112 -3.56 -3.16 -9.59
C GLU A 112 -4.77 -3.84 -8.95
N ALA A 113 -5.59 -3.09 -8.23
CA ALA A 113 -6.84 -3.59 -7.65
C ALA A 113 -7.82 -4.10 -8.72
N ILE A 114 -7.95 -3.38 -9.84
CA ILE A 114 -8.78 -3.80 -10.98
C ILE A 114 -8.22 -5.08 -11.61
N ILE A 115 -6.91 -5.15 -11.86
CA ILE A 115 -6.26 -6.33 -12.44
C ILE A 115 -6.46 -7.55 -11.53
N ALA A 116 -6.24 -7.40 -10.23
CA ALA A 116 -6.46 -8.47 -9.25
C ALA A 116 -7.92 -8.96 -9.29
N TYR A 117 -8.90 -8.04 -9.31
CA TYR A 117 -10.31 -8.38 -9.43
C TYR A 117 -10.63 -9.12 -10.73
N VAL A 118 -10.11 -8.63 -11.87
CA VAL A 118 -10.32 -9.27 -13.18
C VAL A 118 -9.71 -10.66 -13.24
N ARG A 119 -8.49 -10.83 -12.68
CA ARG A 119 -7.84 -12.15 -12.59
C ARG A 119 -8.65 -13.11 -11.74
N ALA A 120 -9.11 -12.67 -10.55
CA ALA A 120 -9.97 -13.47 -9.69
C ALA A 120 -11.27 -13.90 -10.39
N LYS A 121 -11.89 -12.99 -11.15
CA LYS A 121 -13.10 -13.30 -11.95
C LYS A 121 -12.82 -14.23 -13.14
N LYS A 122 -11.70 -14.03 -13.85
CA LYS A 122 -11.35 -14.84 -15.02
C LYS A 122 -10.94 -16.26 -14.65
N ALA A 123 -10.35 -16.47 -13.52
CA ALA A 123 -9.94 -17.78 -13.00
C ALA A 123 -11.12 -18.63 -12.52
N SER A 124 -12.35 -18.18 -12.75
CA SER A 124 -13.62 -18.89 -12.47
C SER A 124 -13.56 -19.81 -11.25
N MET A 125 -13.99 -19.34 -10.10
CA MET A 125 -14.21 -20.08 -8.84
C MET A 125 -12.98 -20.66 -8.10
N HIS A 126 -11.76 -20.57 -8.64
CA HIS A 126 -10.56 -21.18 -8.03
C HIS A 126 -9.36 -20.23 -7.89
N SER A 127 -9.51 -18.93 -8.13
CA SER A 127 -8.42 -17.98 -7.85
C SER A 127 -8.44 -17.59 -6.38
N ASN A 128 -7.33 -17.86 -5.71
CA ASN A 128 -7.14 -17.55 -4.30
C ASN A 128 -6.21 -16.34 -4.09
N ILE A 129 -6.12 -15.44 -5.09
CA ILE A 129 -5.33 -14.21 -4.97
C ILE A 129 -6.08 -13.21 -4.10
N GLU A 130 -5.45 -12.80 -2.99
CA GLU A 130 -5.93 -11.71 -2.15
C GLU A 130 -5.39 -10.36 -2.61
N THR A 131 -4.10 -10.32 -2.93
CA THR A 131 -3.43 -9.08 -3.32
C THR A 131 -2.41 -9.34 -4.44
N LEU A 132 -2.28 -8.37 -5.34
CA LEU A 132 -1.30 -8.39 -6.44
C LEU A 132 -0.65 -7.01 -6.54
N TYR A 133 0.68 -6.98 -6.46
CA TYR A 133 1.47 -5.77 -6.67
C TYR A 133 2.42 -5.95 -7.86
N HIS A 134 2.48 -4.95 -8.72
CA HIS A 134 3.51 -4.86 -9.74
C HIS A 134 4.70 -4.06 -9.22
N MET A 135 5.89 -4.59 -9.39
CA MET A 135 7.14 -3.99 -8.92
C MET A 135 8.12 -3.82 -10.09
N TYR A 136 9.02 -2.81 -9.99
CA TYR A 136 10.07 -2.57 -10.97
C TYR A 136 9.56 -2.46 -12.41
N ASP A 137 8.60 -1.56 -12.67
CA ASP A 137 7.97 -1.35 -13.98
C ASP A 137 7.30 -2.64 -14.52
N SER A 138 6.56 -3.33 -13.67
CA SER A 138 5.85 -4.58 -13.98
C SER A 138 6.75 -5.76 -14.38
N ARG A 139 8.05 -5.71 -14.06
CA ARG A 139 8.98 -6.82 -14.30
C ARG A 139 8.90 -7.92 -13.26
N VAL A 140 8.30 -7.62 -12.12
CA VAL A 140 8.15 -8.53 -10.98
C VAL A 140 6.76 -8.37 -10.41
N GLU A 141 6.12 -9.48 -10.07
CA GLU A 141 4.85 -9.51 -9.34
C GLU A 141 5.06 -9.97 -7.90
N ALA A 142 4.48 -9.25 -6.93
CA ALA A 142 4.30 -9.75 -5.58
C ALA A 142 2.84 -10.15 -5.42
N ILE A 143 2.58 -11.41 -5.10
CA ILE A 143 1.24 -12.00 -5.10
C ILE A 143 0.98 -12.62 -3.74
N GLU A 144 -0.16 -12.29 -3.17
CA GLU A 144 -0.63 -12.87 -1.93
C GLU A 144 -1.78 -13.85 -2.22
N PHE A 145 -1.60 -15.11 -1.80
CA PHE A 145 -2.57 -16.17 -1.98
C PHE A 145 -3.17 -16.63 -0.66
N PHE A 146 -4.47 -16.72 -0.59
CA PHE A 146 -5.12 -17.45 0.49
C PHE A 146 -5.27 -18.93 0.12
N VAL A 147 -4.82 -19.83 0.98
CA VAL A 147 -4.85 -21.28 0.75
C VAL A 147 -6.16 -21.85 1.27
N SER A 148 -7.22 -21.78 0.48
CA SER A 148 -8.56 -22.22 0.87
C SER A 148 -8.71 -23.73 0.95
N GLU A 149 -7.92 -24.48 0.16
CA GLU A 149 -8.03 -25.92 0.01
C GLU A 149 -6.65 -26.60 0.03
N LYS A 150 -6.65 -27.89 0.34
CA LYS A 150 -5.44 -28.71 0.19
C LYS A 150 -5.11 -28.91 -1.28
N SER A 151 -3.83 -28.82 -1.61
CA SER A 151 -3.32 -28.97 -2.96
C SER A 151 -1.92 -29.61 -2.95
N ALA A 152 -1.30 -29.76 -4.10
CA ALA A 152 0.03 -30.35 -4.22
C ALA A 152 1.13 -29.60 -3.45
N VAL A 153 0.89 -28.34 -3.05
CA VAL A 153 1.84 -27.54 -2.27
C VAL A 153 1.59 -27.55 -0.77
N THR A 154 0.46 -28.10 -0.33
CA THR A 154 0.11 -28.10 1.10
C THR A 154 0.66 -29.30 1.85
N ASP A 155 1.03 -29.08 3.13
CA ASP A 155 1.56 -30.09 4.05
C ASP A 155 2.84 -30.81 3.57
N VAL A 156 3.53 -30.23 2.56
CA VAL A 156 4.81 -30.72 2.03
C VAL A 156 5.92 -29.73 2.41
N PRO A 157 7.06 -30.18 2.94
CA PRO A 157 8.21 -29.31 3.20
C PRO A 157 8.63 -28.55 1.93
N LEU A 158 8.89 -27.26 2.04
CA LEU A 158 9.22 -26.43 0.88
C LEU A 158 10.46 -26.93 0.11
N LYS A 159 11.42 -27.54 0.79
CA LYS A 159 12.61 -28.17 0.18
C LYS A 159 12.27 -29.36 -0.73
N ASP A 160 11.13 -30.00 -0.52
CA ASP A 160 10.70 -31.19 -1.26
C ASP A 160 9.77 -30.81 -2.44
N LEU A 161 9.41 -29.52 -2.55
CA LEU A 161 8.63 -28.98 -3.67
C LEU A 161 9.56 -28.60 -4.83
N THR A 162 9.16 -28.98 -6.05
CA THR A 162 9.85 -28.56 -7.27
C THR A 162 9.31 -27.20 -7.72
N LEU A 163 9.87 -26.13 -7.17
CA LEU A 163 9.42 -24.77 -7.45
C LEU A 163 9.96 -24.24 -8.78
N LYS A 164 9.22 -23.34 -9.42
CA LYS A 164 9.68 -22.58 -10.59
C LYS A 164 10.88 -21.71 -10.23
N ASP A 165 11.75 -21.49 -11.20
CA ASP A 165 12.87 -20.55 -11.07
C ASP A 165 12.35 -19.11 -10.99
N ASN A 166 13.18 -18.16 -10.52
CA ASN A 166 12.78 -16.75 -10.37
C ASN A 166 11.52 -16.52 -9.52
N LEU A 167 11.37 -17.30 -8.46
CA LEU A 167 10.31 -17.23 -7.49
C LEU A 167 10.90 -17.22 -6.08
N LEU A 168 10.39 -16.33 -5.23
CA LEU A 168 10.74 -16.27 -3.82
C LEU A 168 9.44 -16.35 -3.00
N LEU A 169 9.37 -17.28 -2.07
CA LEU A 169 8.32 -17.35 -1.06
C LEU A 169 8.78 -16.47 0.11
N CYS A 170 8.12 -15.33 0.30
CA CYS A 170 8.57 -14.27 1.22
C CYS A 170 8.13 -14.52 2.66
N PHE A 171 6.85 -14.79 2.85
CA PHE A 171 6.31 -15.11 4.16
C PHE A 171 5.03 -15.94 4.05
N ILE A 172 4.72 -16.61 5.16
CA ILE A 172 3.46 -17.30 5.41
C ILE A 172 2.81 -16.61 6.60
N ASN A 173 1.58 -16.13 6.44
CA ASN A 173 0.75 -15.68 7.55
C ASN A 173 -0.17 -16.82 7.97
N ARG A 174 0.07 -17.35 9.16
CA ARG A 174 -0.73 -18.43 9.76
C ARG A 174 -1.44 -17.91 11.00
N ASN A 175 -2.75 -17.70 10.90
CA ASN A 175 -3.59 -17.19 11.99
C ASN A 175 -3.04 -15.87 12.60
N GLY A 176 -2.57 -14.94 11.76
CA GLY A 176 -2.01 -13.65 12.18
C GLY A 176 -0.53 -13.70 12.57
N ARG A 177 0.09 -14.89 12.63
CA ARG A 177 1.53 -15.03 12.86
C ARG A 177 2.28 -15.05 11.53
N ILE A 178 3.23 -14.15 11.37
CA ILE A 178 4.12 -14.10 10.20
C ILE A 178 5.28 -15.07 10.42
N ILE A 179 5.48 -15.96 9.45
CA ILE A 179 6.56 -16.96 9.39
C ILE A 179 7.41 -16.59 8.18
N ILE A 180 8.71 -16.36 8.39
CA ILE A 180 9.68 -16.31 7.30
C ILE A 180 10.07 -17.75 7.01
N PRO A 181 9.65 -18.32 5.86
CA PRO A 181 9.74 -19.75 5.66
C PRO A 181 11.17 -20.22 5.36
N SER A 182 11.50 -21.37 5.87
CA SER A 182 12.70 -22.15 5.56
C SER A 182 12.32 -23.42 4.78
N GLY A 183 13.30 -24.15 4.27
CA GLY A 183 13.04 -25.37 3.53
C GLY A 183 12.28 -26.45 4.30
N ASN A 184 12.29 -26.43 5.63
CA ASN A 184 11.57 -27.41 6.49
C ASN A 184 10.14 -26.98 6.80
N ASP A 185 9.77 -25.74 6.52
CA ASP A 185 8.40 -25.26 6.69
C ASP A 185 7.50 -25.75 5.57
N SER A 186 6.21 -25.79 5.81
CA SER A 186 5.20 -26.19 4.83
C SER A 186 4.05 -25.19 4.80
N ILE A 187 3.44 -25.05 3.63
CA ILE A 187 2.21 -24.28 3.44
C ILE A 187 1.06 -25.14 3.94
N GLN A 188 0.11 -24.55 4.67
CA GLN A 188 -1.05 -25.25 5.20
C GLN A 188 -2.36 -24.61 4.72
N LYS A 189 -3.45 -25.36 4.80
CA LYS A 189 -4.78 -24.80 4.57
C LYS A 189 -5.04 -23.65 5.55
N ASN A 190 -5.67 -22.58 5.06
CA ASN A 190 -5.95 -21.31 5.72
C ASN A 190 -4.72 -20.41 5.96
N ASP A 191 -3.57 -20.75 5.40
CA ASP A 191 -2.45 -19.81 5.34
C ASP A 191 -2.72 -18.74 4.29
N THR A 192 -2.18 -17.55 4.50
CA THR A 192 -1.96 -16.55 3.46
C THR A 192 -0.47 -16.53 3.11
N VAL A 193 -0.14 -16.69 1.85
CA VAL A 193 1.24 -16.88 1.39
C VAL A 193 1.62 -15.76 0.41
N MET A 194 2.67 -15.02 0.72
CA MET A 194 3.24 -14.00 -0.17
C MET A 194 4.40 -14.57 -0.97
N ILE A 195 4.32 -14.46 -2.28
CA ILE A 195 5.40 -14.77 -3.21
C ILE A 195 5.83 -13.54 -4.01
N ILE A 196 7.08 -13.52 -4.41
CA ILE A 196 7.62 -12.59 -5.40
C ILE A 196 8.13 -13.39 -6.59
N THR A 197 7.73 -13.02 -7.81
CA THR A 197 8.07 -13.78 -9.01
C THR A 197 8.23 -12.87 -10.23
N LYS A 198 9.08 -13.31 -11.18
CA LYS A 198 9.15 -12.73 -12.53
C LYS A 198 8.14 -13.33 -13.50
N HIS A 199 7.47 -14.40 -13.10
CA HIS A 199 6.40 -14.98 -13.90
C HIS A 199 5.12 -14.14 -13.76
N THR A 200 4.36 -14.04 -14.83
CA THR A 200 3.08 -13.36 -14.87
C THR A 200 1.94 -14.37 -15.01
N GLY A 201 0.78 -14.01 -14.51
CA GLY A 201 -0.44 -14.78 -14.75
C GLY A 201 -0.67 -15.95 -13.80
N PHE A 202 0.02 -16.01 -12.64
CA PHE A 202 -0.35 -16.95 -11.58
C PHE A 202 -1.76 -16.64 -11.07
N ASN A 203 -2.57 -17.67 -10.89
CA ASN A 203 -3.95 -17.57 -10.45
C ASN A 203 -4.20 -18.31 -9.13
N GLN A 204 -3.39 -19.30 -8.82
CA GLN A 204 -3.51 -20.14 -7.64
C GLN A 204 -2.12 -20.49 -7.10
N ILE A 205 -2.06 -20.85 -5.81
CA ILE A 205 -0.78 -21.11 -5.15
C ILE A 205 0.00 -22.26 -5.80
N GLN A 206 -0.67 -23.26 -6.37
CA GLN A 206 0.02 -24.38 -7.03
C GLN A 206 0.73 -23.98 -8.35
N ASP A 207 0.47 -22.77 -8.88
CA ASP A 207 1.20 -22.27 -10.05
C ASP A 207 2.68 -22.00 -9.77
N ILE A 208 3.11 -22.08 -8.48
CA ILE A 208 4.52 -22.02 -8.09
C ILE A 208 5.31 -23.27 -8.47
N LEU A 209 4.65 -24.40 -8.73
CA LEU A 209 5.29 -25.66 -9.13
C LEU A 209 5.71 -25.63 -10.61
N LYS A 210 6.82 -26.37 -10.92
CA LYS A 210 7.26 -26.61 -12.32
C LYS A 210 6.29 -27.50 -13.08
#